data_1758b4c2035b94228a73a8fa5a229d79
#
_entry.id   1758b4c2035b94228a73a8fa5a229d79
#
_cell.length_a   1.000
_cell.length_b   1.000
_cell.length_c   1.000
_cell.angle_alpha   90.00
_cell.angle_beta   90.00
_cell.angle_gamma   90.00
#
_symmetry.space_group_name_H-M   'P 1'
#
loop_
_entity.id
_entity.type
_entity.pdbx_description
1 polymer ?
#
loop_
_entity_poly.entity_id
_entity_poly.type
_entity_poly.pdbx_seq_one_letter_code
_entity_poly.pdbx_strand_id
1 'polypeptide(L)'
;FFMDGFDQAMKISSAGYPSMGVTEVEMEKVLRGSKEGFSDSVKTNSALIRKRLRDTRLKVVEFYIGERSHTLVQMVYMEDLVREEFLEQVKERLEAFRIDGILDSGMLEQLTEDSWFSPFPQYQTTERPDRASKEILNGKVVLLCDNSPSALVLPGVFNSFMESSEDWYNRFEMASFLR
;
A
#
# COMPACT_ATOMS: atom_id res chain seq x y z
N PHE A 1 3.35 -5.44 26.79
CA PHE A 1 3.68 -6.79 27.26
C PHE A 1 2.85 -7.09 28.50
N PHE A 2 2.33 -8.31 28.57
CA PHE A 2 1.68 -8.87 29.75
C PHE A 2 2.65 -9.88 30.37
N MET A 3 2.79 -9.83 31.69
CA MET A 3 3.58 -10.82 32.44
C MET A 3 2.66 -11.61 33.34
N ASP A 4 2.84 -12.92 33.38
CA ASP A 4 2.04 -13.77 34.24
C ASP A 4 2.29 -13.44 35.72
N GLY A 5 1.22 -13.34 36.52
CA GLY A 5 1.28 -12.95 37.93
C GLY A 5 1.23 -11.44 38.21
N PHE A 6 1.07 -10.59 37.17
CA PHE A 6 0.89 -9.15 37.32
C PHE A 6 -0.45 -8.70 36.75
N ASP A 7 -1.13 -7.78 37.46
CA ASP A 7 -2.39 -7.17 37.04
C ASP A 7 -2.22 -5.93 36.14
N GLN A 8 -0.96 -5.59 35.82
CA GLN A 8 -0.60 -4.41 35.02
C GLN A 8 0.11 -4.80 33.73
N ALA A 9 -0.22 -4.10 32.64
CA ALA A 9 0.46 -4.24 31.37
C ALA A 9 1.54 -3.18 31.20
N MET A 10 2.72 -3.59 30.74
CA MET A 10 3.82 -2.69 30.40
C MET A 10 3.66 -2.19 28.97
N LYS A 11 3.47 -0.88 28.79
CA LYS A 11 3.51 -0.22 27.48
C LYS A 11 4.92 0.26 27.20
N ILE A 12 5.58 -0.34 26.21
CA ILE A 12 6.88 0.12 25.72
C ILE A 12 6.63 0.95 24.46
N SER A 13 7.05 2.21 24.48
CA SER A 13 7.03 3.07 23.31
C SER A 13 8.30 2.84 22.51
N SER A 14 8.24 1.98 21.48
CA SER A 14 9.36 1.65 20.60
C SER A 14 9.09 2.06 19.15
N ALA A 15 8.12 2.94 18.91
CA ALA A 15 7.78 3.41 17.58
C ALA A 15 8.86 4.39 17.07
N GLY A 16 9.94 3.86 16.50
CA GLY A 16 10.85 4.59 15.64
C GLY A 16 10.38 4.44 14.20
N TYR A 17 9.93 5.52 13.57
CA TYR A 17 9.67 5.50 12.13
C TYR A 17 10.94 5.89 11.38
N PRO A 18 11.26 5.21 10.27
CA PRO A 18 12.41 5.58 9.47
C PRO A 18 12.26 7.02 8.98
N SER A 19 13.25 7.84 9.24
CA SER A 19 13.35 9.23 8.78
C SER A 19 14.43 9.42 7.72
N MET A 20 15.32 8.43 7.55
CA MET A 20 16.38 8.42 6.55
C MET A 20 16.05 7.38 5.47
N GLY A 21 16.33 7.71 4.22
CA GLY A 21 16.07 6.85 3.08
C GLY A 21 14.66 6.97 2.48
N VAL A 22 13.83 7.88 3.00
CA VAL A 22 12.56 8.23 2.36
C VAL A 22 12.88 9.13 1.16
N THR A 23 12.53 8.67 -0.03
CA THR A 23 12.74 9.41 -1.28
C THR A 23 11.70 10.52 -1.42
N GLU A 24 12.07 11.58 -2.15
CA GLU A 24 11.06 12.51 -2.67
C GLU A 24 10.33 11.86 -3.84
N VAL A 25 9.04 12.16 -3.95
CA VAL A 25 8.21 11.70 -5.07
C VAL A 25 8.74 12.26 -6.38
N GLU A 26 9.00 11.42 -7.37
CA GLU A 26 9.54 11.85 -8.67
C GLU A 26 8.44 12.12 -9.69
N MET A 27 7.49 11.20 -9.83
CA MET A 27 6.44 11.26 -10.86
C MET A 27 5.16 11.95 -10.38
N GLU A 28 4.81 11.82 -9.09
CA GLU A 28 3.61 12.41 -8.52
C GLU A 28 3.91 13.69 -7.70
N LYS A 29 4.77 14.60 -8.24
CA LYS A 29 5.11 15.88 -7.57
C LYS A 29 3.87 16.76 -7.40
N VAL A 30 3.70 17.30 -6.19
CA VAL A 30 2.62 18.22 -5.87
C VAL A 30 3.18 19.52 -5.30
N LEU A 31 2.52 20.64 -5.59
CA LEU A 31 2.88 21.95 -5.06
C LEU A 31 2.58 22.06 -3.56
N ARG A 32 1.54 21.37 -3.07
CA ARG A 32 1.13 21.33 -1.66
C ARG A 32 0.94 19.89 -1.20
N GLY A 33 1.37 19.55 0.01
CA GLY A 33 1.18 18.25 0.63
C GLY A 33 2.47 17.53 1.02
N SER A 34 2.36 16.26 1.36
CA SER A 34 3.50 15.43 1.72
C SER A 34 4.42 15.21 0.52
N LYS A 35 5.70 15.44 0.71
CA LYS A 35 6.75 15.14 -0.27
C LYS A 35 7.39 13.78 -0.03
N GLU A 36 7.00 13.08 1.04
CA GLU A 36 7.49 11.73 1.33
C GLU A 36 7.02 10.77 0.24
N GLY A 37 7.96 10.10 -0.41
CA GLY A 37 7.74 9.00 -1.34
C GLY A 37 8.05 7.64 -0.70
N PHE A 38 7.63 6.57 -1.35
CA PHE A 38 8.07 5.23 -1.03
C PHE A 38 9.54 5.03 -1.39
N SER A 39 10.20 4.09 -0.72
CA SER A 39 11.58 3.69 -0.96
C SER A 39 11.64 2.26 -1.51
N ASP A 40 12.82 1.78 -1.87
CA ASP A 40 13.01 0.40 -2.33
C ASP A 40 12.79 -0.65 -1.21
N SER A 41 12.75 -0.23 0.06
CA SER A 41 12.53 -1.14 1.18
C SER A 41 11.04 -1.28 1.51
N VAL A 42 10.49 -2.46 1.30
CA VAL A 42 9.09 -2.78 1.62
C VAL A 42 8.76 -2.55 3.10
N LYS A 43 9.70 -2.82 4.01
CA LYS A 43 9.53 -2.59 5.47
C LYS A 43 9.44 -1.11 5.80
N THR A 44 10.24 -0.28 5.14
CA THR A 44 10.15 1.17 5.27
C THR A 44 8.81 1.66 4.75
N ASN A 45 8.36 1.14 3.62
CA ASN A 45 7.11 1.53 2.97
C ASN A 45 5.89 1.22 3.85
N SER A 46 5.83 0.02 4.43
CA SER A 46 4.75 -0.33 5.37
C SER A 46 4.80 0.50 6.65
N ALA A 47 5.99 0.86 7.14
CA ALA A 47 6.13 1.76 8.28
C ALA A 47 5.61 3.18 7.98
N LEU A 48 5.81 3.69 6.75
CA LEU A 48 5.25 4.98 6.31
C LEU A 48 3.72 4.97 6.27
N ILE A 49 3.10 3.86 5.87
CA ILE A 49 1.65 3.69 5.94
C ILE A 49 1.19 3.63 7.41
N ARG A 50 1.86 2.82 8.25
CA ARG A 50 1.54 2.73 9.70
C ARG A 50 1.72 4.05 10.45
N LYS A 51 2.65 4.90 10.03
CA LYS A 51 2.83 6.25 10.57
C LYS A 51 1.56 7.11 10.40
N ARG A 52 0.84 6.91 9.28
CA ARG A 52 -0.39 7.64 8.94
C ARG A 52 -1.65 6.97 9.48
N LEU A 53 -1.72 5.66 9.35
CA LEU A 53 -2.86 4.85 9.80
C LEU A 53 -2.47 4.11 11.10
N ARG A 54 -2.74 4.73 12.25
CA ARG A 54 -2.38 4.22 13.58
C ARG A 54 -3.53 3.41 14.19
N ASP A 55 -4.05 2.45 13.42
CA ASP A 55 -5.15 1.59 13.82
C ASP A 55 -4.68 0.13 13.90
N THR A 56 -5.14 -0.61 14.90
CA THR A 56 -4.82 -2.03 15.07
C THR A 56 -5.48 -2.93 14.03
N ARG A 57 -6.53 -2.43 13.37
CA ARG A 57 -7.21 -3.10 12.25
C ARG A 57 -6.45 -3.00 10.92
N LEU A 58 -5.39 -2.16 10.87
CA LEU A 58 -4.48 -2.16 9.73
C LEU A 58 -3.65 -3.44 9.74
N LYS A 59 -3.91 -4.33 8.80
CA LYS A 59 -3.21 -5.60 8.62
C LYS A 59 -2.13 -5.48 7.56
N VAL A 60 -1.04 -6.19 7.81
CA VAL A 60 0.06 -6.38 6.86
C VAL A 60 0.34 -7.87 6.79
N VAL A 61 0.11 -8.47 5.65
CA VAL A 61 0.38 -9.89 5.39
C VAL A 61 1.56 -10.00 4.46
N GLU A 62 2.49 -10.89 4.77
CA GLU A 62 3.74 -11.08 4.04
C GLU A 62 3.65 -12.31 3.12
N PHE A 63 4.09 -12.14 1.89
CA PHE A 63 4.24 -13.20 0.90
C PHE A 63 5.67 -13.20 0.37
N TYR A 64 6.24 -14.38 0.16
CA TYR A 64 7.54 -14.54 -0.48
C TYR A 64 7.30 -15.16 -1.85
N ILE A 65 7.54 -14.38 -2.90
CA ILE A 65 7.23 -14.76 -4.27
C ILE A 65 8.51 -14.93 -5.08
N GLY A 66 8.52 -15.96 -5.94
CA GLY A 66 9.68 -16.34 -6.73
C GLY A 66 10.51 -17.45 -6.09
N GLU A 67 10.73 -18.53 -6.84
CA GLU A 67 11.48 -19.69 -6.33
C GLU A 67 12.96 -19.39 -6.07
N ARG A 68 13.52 -18.42 -6.78
CA ARG A 68 14.91 -18.00 -6.67
C ARG A 68 15.09 -16.65 -5.98
N SER A 69 14.20 -15.68 -6.30
CA SER A 69 14.35 -14.33 -5.75
C SER A 69 13.85 -14.24 -4.30
N HIS A 70 12.86 -15.04 -3.91
CA HIS A 70 12.19 -14.95 -2.60
C HIS A 70 11.82 -13.50 -2.23
N THR A 71 11.30 -12.77 -3.21
CA THR A 71 11.01 -11.35 -3.06
C THR A 71 9.85 -11.15 -2.08
N LEU A 72 10.06 -10.31 -1.07
CA LEU A 72 9.04 -9.99 -0.09
C LEU A 72 8.00 -9.04 -0.70
N VAL A 73 6.76 -9.48 -0.68
CA VAL A 73 5.59 -8.68 -1.04
C VAL A 73 4.71 -8.55 0.20
N GLN A 74 4.36 -7.32 0.56
CA GLN A 74 3.45 -7.05 1.67
C GLN A 74 2.09 -6.59 1.13
N MET A 75 1.03 -7.24 1.56
CA MET A 75 -0.36 -6.87 1.32
C MET A 75 -0.88 -6.10 2.53
N VAL A 76 -1.26 -4.83 2.31
CA VAL A 76 -1.69 -3.91 3.35
C VAL A 76 -3.16 -3.53 3.12
N TYR A 77 -3.98 -3.67 4.15
CA TYR A 77 -5.42 -3.38 4.09
C TYR A 77 -6.01 -3.07 5.46
N MET A 78 -7.21 -2.49 5.48
CA MET A 78 -8.00 -2.29 6.70
C MET A 78 -9.00 -3.44 6.84
N GLU A 79 -8.92 -4.18 7.95
CA GLU A 79 -9.68 -5.42 8.17
C GLU A 79 -11.20 -5.22 8.14
N ASP A 80 -11.68 -4.09 8.62
CA ASP A 80 -13.11 -3.74 8.71
C ASP A 80 -13.67 -3.03 7.48
N LEU A 81 -12.83 -2.65 6.50
CA LEU A 81 -13.25 -1.91 5.31
C LEU A 81 -13.11 -2.72 4.02
N VAL A 82 -12.18 -3.66 3.99
CA VAL A 82 -11.95 -4.51 2.80
C VAL A 82 -13.06 -5.52 2.64
N ARG A 83 -13.42 -5.84 1.39
CA ARG A 83 -14.33 -6.97 1.10
C ARG A 83 -13.56 -8.27 1.25
N GLU A 84 -14.05 -9.16 2.10
CA GLU A 84 -13.40 -10.45 2.40
C GLU A 84 -13.22 -11.31 1.14
N GLU A 85 -14.24 -11.39 0.29
CA GLU A 85 -14.17 -12.13 -0.97
C GLU A 85 -13.05 -11.64 -1.89
N PHE A 86 -12.89 -10.32 -1.99
CA PHE A 86 -11.82 -9.72 -2.79
C PHE A 86 -10.44 -9.97 -2.17
N LEU A 87 -10.35 -9.88 -0.85
CA LEU A 87 -9.12 -10.14 -0.11
C LEU A 87 -8.62 -11.57 -0.35
N GLU A 88 -9.52 -12.57 -0.26
CA GLU A 88 -9.18 -13.97 -0.51
C GLU A 88 -8.74 -14.21 -1.96
N GLN A 89 -9.42 -13.60 -2.94
CA GLN A 89 -8.99 -13.68 -4.35
C GLN A 89 -7.56 -13.14 -4.56
N VAL A 90 -7.22 -12.00 -3.92
CA VAL A 90 -5.86 -11.44 -4.01
C VAL A 90 -4.84 -12.38 -3.36
N LYS A 91 -5.15 -12.95 -2.19
CA LYS A 91 -4.26 -13.91 -1.50
C LYS A 91 -4.02 -15.16 -2.35
N GLU A 92 -5.10 -15.82 -2.78
CA GLU A 92 -5.01 -17.03 -3.61
C GLU A 92 -4.15 -16.79 -4.84
N ARG A 93 -4.29 -15.62 -5.46
CA ARG A 93 -3.52 -15.26 -6.62
C ARG A 93 -2.02 -15.09 -6.29
N LEU A 94 -1.69 -14.34 -5.22
CA LEU A 94 -0.30 -14.17 -4.80
C LEU A 94 0.38 -15.49 -4.44
N GLU A 95 -0.36 -16.43 -3.83
CA GLU A 95 0.12 -17.76 -3.48
C GLU A 95 0.25 -18.71 -4.67
N ALA A 96 -0.55 -18.47 -5.71
CA ALA A 96 -0.55 -19.31 -6.92
C ALA A 96 0.64 -19.02 -7.86
N PHE A 97 1.33 -17.90 -7.70
CA PHE A 97 2.45 -17.54 -8.58
C PHE A 97 3.59 -18.55 -8.49
N ARG A 98 3.89 -19.18 -9.63
CA ARG A 98 5.00 -20.12 -9.83
C ARG A 98 5.96 -19.54 -10.86
N ILE A 99 6.86 -18.66 -10.40
CA ILE A 99 7.84 -17.98 -11.23
C ILE A 99 9.22 -18.02 -10.57
N ASP A 100 10.27 -17.90 -11.35
CA ASP A 100 11.65 -17.90 -10.84
C ASP A 100 11.93 -16.69 -9.94
N GLY A 101 11.35 -15.53 -10.26
CA GLY A 101 11.54 -14.32 -9.44
C GLY A 101 10.68 -13.14 -9.85
N ILE A 102 10.44 -12.24 -8.89
CA ILE A 102 9.93 -10.89 -9.08
C ILE A 102 11.07 -9.94 -8.76
N LEU A 103 11.39 -9.04 -9.69
CA LEU A 103 12.48 -8.09 -9.52
C LEU A 103 11.98 -6.70 -9.09
N ASP A 104 10.74 -6.37 -9.46
CA ASP A 104 10.11 -5.08 -9.18
C ASP A 104 8.57 -5.17 -9.17
N SER A 105 7.92 -4.05 -8.85
CA SER A 105 6.46 -3.94 -8.85
C SER A 105 5.83 -4.08 -10.25
N GLY A 106 6.55 -3.73 -11.33
CA GLY A 106 6.04 -3.86 -12.69
C GLY A 106 5.83 -5.33 -13.11
N MET A 107 6.70 -6.23 -12.64
CA MET A 107 6.47 -7.67 -12.82
C MET A 107 5.28 -8.18 -12.00
N LEU A 108 5.13 -7.70 -10.76
CA LEU A 108 3.98 -8.04 -9.93
C LEU A 108 2.66 -7.56 -10.55
N GLU A 109 2.69 -6.39 -11.17
CA GLU A 109 1.62 -5.78 -11.94
C GLU A 109 1.13 -6.70 -13.05
N GLN A 110 2.04 -7.15 -13.90
CA GLN A 110 1.72 -8.06 -15.01
C GLN A 110 1.13 -9.40 -14.53
N LEU A 111 1.57 -9.89 -13.38
CA LEU A 111 1.07 -11.13 -12.80
C LEU A 111 -0.32 -10.99 -12.17
N THR A 112 -0.68 -9.78 -11.74
CA THR A 112 -1.98 -9.52 -11.11
C THR A 112 -3.08 -9.16 -12.11
N GLU A 113 -2.76 -8.91 -13.38
CA GLU A 113 -3.74 -8.69 -14.44
C GLU A 113 -4.50 -9.96 -14.83
N ASP A 114 -5.84 -9.90 -14.76
CA ASP A 114 -6.73 -11.03 -15.07
C ASP A 114 -6.96 -11.22 -16.56
N SER A 115 -6.82 -10.18 -17.35
CA SER A 115 -7.27 -10.18 -18.73
C SER A 115 -6.38 -9.31 -19.60
N TRP A 116 -5.63 -9.97 -20.46
CA TRP A 116 -4.93 -9.35 -21.58
C TRP A 116 -5.83 -8.47 -22.47
N PHE A 117 -7.15 -8.74 -22.50
CA PHE A 117 -8.11 -8.02 -23.32
C PHE A 117 -8.86 -6.91 -22.56
N SER A 118 -8.62 -6.70 -21.26
CA SER A 118 -9.23 -5.60 -20.54
C SER A 118 -8.53 -4.29 -20.93
N PRO A 119 -9.26 -3.33 -21.55
CA PRO A 119 -8.68 -2.02 -21.85
C PRO A 119 -8.48 -1.15 -20.60
N PHE A 120 -8.89 -1.64 -19.42
CA PHE A 120 -8.80 -0.92 -18.16
C PHE A 120 -7.85 -1.64 -17.21
N PRO A 121 -6.82 -0.94 -16.68
CA PRO A 121 -5.94 -1.53 -15.69
C PRO A 121 -6.72 -1.86 -14.42
N GLN A 122 -6.42 -3.03 -13.86
CA GLN A 122 -7.08 -3.54 -12.66
C GLN A 122 -6.44 -3.02 -11.37
N TYR A 123 -5.37 -2.26 -11.49
CA TYR A 123 -4.62 -1.66 -10.39
C TYR A 123 -4.30 -0.20 -10.72
N GLN A 124 -3.91 0.52 -9.70
CA GLN A 124 -3.39 1.88 -9.78
C GLN A 124 -2.05 1.92 -9.07
N THR A 125 -1.03 2.46 -9.73
CA THR A 125 0.29 2.65 -9.12
C THR A 125 0.37 3.99 -8.41
N THR A 126 1.08 4.05 -7.28
CA THR A 126 1.40 5.30 -6.58
C THR A 126 2.76 5.22 -5.88
N GLU A 127 3.54 6.31 -5.95
CA GLU A 127 4.78 6.50 -5.20
C GLU A 127 4.51 7.16 -3.83
N ARG A 128 3.27 7.52 -3.54
CA ARG A 128 2.89 8.34 -2.41
C ARG A 128 2.24 7.56 -1.27
N PRO A 129 2.87 7.51 -0.08
CA PRO A 129 2.29 6.84 1.08
C PRO A 129 0.98 7.46 1.58
N ASP A 130 0.76 8.77 1.39
CA ASP A 130 -0.49 9.44 1.76
C ASP A 130 -1.64 9.02 0.86
N ARG A 131 -1.40 8.89 -0.45
CA ARG A 131 -2.38 8.39 -1.42
C ARG A 131 -2.72 6.92 -1.15
N ALA A 132 -1.70 6.07 -0.97
CA ALA A 132 -1.90 4.67 -0.59
C ALA A 132 -2.72 4.53 0.70
N SER A 133 -2.42 5.33 1.72
CA SER A 133 -3.16 5.33 2.99
C SER A 133 -4.63 5.72 2.80
N LYS A 134 -4.94 6.70 1.94
CA LYS A 134 -6.32 7.07 1.62
C LYS A 134 -7.06 5.92 0.93
N GLU A 135 -6.42 5.27 -0.03
CA GLU A 135 -7.04 4.16 -0.75
C GLU A 135 -7.33 2.96 0.17
N ILE A 136 -6.48 2.71 1.16
CA ILE A 136 -6.74 1.73 2.22
C ILE A 136 -7.99 2.10 3.05
N LEU A 137 -8.16 3.38 3.39
CA LEU A 137 -9.36 3.87 4.08
C LEU A 137 -10.62 3.79 3.20
N ASN A 138 -10.46 3.74 1.90
CA ASN A 138 -11.56 3.49 0.94
C ASN A 138 -11.88 1.99 0.77
N GLY A 139 -11.29 1.11 1.58
CA GLY A 139 -11.52 -0.34 1.55
C GLY A 139 -10.73 -1.09 0.47
N LYS A 140 -9.70 -0.46 -0.10
CA LYS A 140 -8.82 -1.10 -1.08
C LYS A 140 -7.65 -1.82 -0.43
N VAL A 141 -7.03 -2.70 -1.21
CA VAL A 141 -5.81 -3.43 -0.87
C VAL A 141 -4.62 -2.75 -1.53
N VAL A 142 -3.53 -2.60 -0.79
CA VAL A 142 -2.27 -2.07 -1.30
C VAL A 142 -1.20 -3.15 -1.25
N LEU A 143 -0.53 -3.41 -2.38
CA LEU A 143 0.62 -4.29 -2.45
C LEU A 143 1.90 -3.45 -2.50
N LEU A 144 2.82 -3.79 -1.63
CA LEU A 144 4.18 -3.23 -1.57
C LEU A 144 5.15 -4.33 -1.96
N CYS A 145 6.03 -4.08 -2.91
CA CYS A 145 7.05 -5.01 -3.35
C CYS A 145 8.43 -4.54 -2.90
N ASP A 146 9.27 -5.44 -2.44
CA ASP A 146 10.67 -5.11 -2.14
C ASP A 146 11.41 -4.76 -3.44
N ASN A 147 12.40 -3.91 -3.35
CA ASN A 147 13.14 -3.32 -4.48
C ASN A 147 12.29 -2.44 -5.41
N SER A 148 11.18 -1.88 -4.91
CA SER A 148 10.35 -0.98 -5.70
C SER A 148 9.84 0.21 -4.88
N PRO A 149 10.03 1.47 -5.37
CA PRO A 149 9.56 2.67 -4.71
C PRO A 149 8.09 2.98 -5.02
N SER A 150 7.33 2.01 -5.51
CA SER A 150 5.92 2.17 -5.84
C SER A 150 5.03 1.11 -5.19
N ALA A 151 3.80 1.47 -4.95
CA ALA A 151 2.75 0.62 -4.42
C ALA A 151 1.67 0.37 -5.47
N LEU A 152 1.14 -0.84 -5.53
CA LEU A 152 0.00 -1.19 -6.35
C LEU A 152 -1.26 -1.14 -5.51
N VAL A 153 -2.27 -0.41 -5.95
CA VAL A 153 -3.57 -0.26 -5.30
C VAL A 153 -4.62 -1.05 -6.07
N LEU A 154 -5.30 -1.97 -5.40
CA LEU A 154 -6.32 -2.85 -5.98
C LEU A 154 -7.67 -2.68 -5.24
N PRO A 155 -8.80 -2.75 -5.97
CA PRO A 155 -8.91 -2.67 -7.41
C PRO A 155 -8.64 -1.27 -7.93
N GLY A 156 -8.11 -1.16 -9.16
CA GLY A 156 -8.06 0.10 -9.89
C GLY A 156 -9.47 0.54 -10.30
N VAL A 157 -9.71 1.84 -10.34
CA VAL A 157 -10.98 2.39 -10.85
C VAL A 157 -10.70 3.38 -11.97
N PHE A 158 -11.52 3.37 -13.01
CA PHE A 158 -11.34 4.22 -14.20
C PHE A 158 -11.18 5.71 -13.85
N ASN A 159 -11.97 6.22 -12.90
CA ASN A 159 -11.91 7.62 -12.50
C ASN A 159 -10.57 8.05 -11.91
N SER A 160 -9.80 7.13 -11.34
CA SER A 160 -8.50 7.46 -10.74
C SER A 160 -7.42 7.78 -11.78
N PHE A 161 -7.61 7.39 -13.04
CA PHE A 161 -6.71 7.76 -14.15
C PHE A 161 -6.99 9.16 -14.71
N MET A 162 -8.17 9.70 -14.43
CA MET A 162 -8.58 11.03 -14.86
C MET A 162 -8.26 12.11 -13.82
N GLU A 163 -7.85 11.71 -12.62
CA GLU A 163 -7.50 12.62 -11.53
C GLU A 163 -6.02 12.97 -11.59
N SER A 164 -5.70 14.26 -11.72
CA SER A 164 -4.34 14.73 -11.51
C SER A 164 -4.00 14.73 -10.02
N SER A 165 -2.71 14.60 -9.68
CA SER A 165 -2.26 14.65 -8.28
C SER A 165 -2.59 15.97 -7.58
N GLU A 166 -2.86 17.05 -8.33
CA GLU A 166 -3.26 18.36 -7.81
C GLU A 166 -4.74 18.46 -7.52
N ASP A 167 -5.62 17.79 -8.29
CA ASP A 167 -7.07 17.80 -8.10
C ASP A 167 -7.48 17.23 -6.74
N TRP A 168 -6.64 16.38 -6.19
CA TRP A 168 -6.89 15.72 -4.94
C TRP A 168 -6.89 16.66 -3.72
N TYR A 169 -6.04 17.68 -3.71
CA TYR A 169 -6.02 18.68 -2.63
C TYR A 169 -7.11 19.75 -2.80
N ASN A 170 -7.51 20.06 -4.03
CA ASN A 170 -8.54 21.05 -4.30
C ASN A 170 -9.94 20.58 -3.89
N ARG A 171 -10.22 19.27 -3.95
CA ARG A 171 -11.54 18.72 -3.53
C ARG A 171 -11.81 18.86 -2.03
N PHE A 172 -10.78 18.88 -1.19
CA PHE A 172 -10.96 19.08 0.25
C PHE A 172 -11.43 20.49 0.60
N GLU A 173 -10.98 21.50 -0.13
CA GLU A 173 -11.41 22.89 0.08
C GLU A 173 -12.87 23.09 -0.33
N MET A 174 -13.32 22.44 -1.41
CA MET A 174 -14.72 22.53 -1.85
C MET A 174 -15.70 21.78 -0.94
N ALA A 175 -15.29 20.64 -0.36
CA ALA A 175 -16.12 19.88 0.57
C ALA A 175 -16.34 20.59 1.92
N SER A 176 -15.41 21.45 2.34
CA SER A 176 -15.56 22.26 3.55
C SER A 176 -16.48 23.48 3.37
N PHE A 177 -16.69 23.91 2.11
CA PHE A 177 -17.54 25.05 1.81
C PHE A 177 -19.05 24.69 1.71
N LEU A 178 -19.36 23.39 1.56
CA LEU A 178 -20.72 22.87 1.43
C LEU A 178 -21.28 22.28 2.76
N ARG A 179 -20.59 22.51 3.87
CA ARG A 179 -21.07 22.26 5.23
C ARG A 179 -21.34 23.57 5.95
#